data_1c3d303ad81c6919a27c524c629d7aa0
#
_entry.id   1c3d303ad81c6919a27c524c629d7aa0
#
_cell.length_a   1.000
_cell.length_b   1.000
_cell.length_c   1.000
_cell.angle_alpha   90.00
_cell.angle_beta   90.00
_cell.angle_gamma   90.00
#
_symmetry.space_group_name_H-M   'P 1'
#
loop_
_entity.id
_entity.type
_entity.pdbx_description
1 polymer ?
#
loop_
_entity_poly.entity_id
_entity_poly.type
_entity_poly.pdbx_seq_one_letter_code
_entity_poly.pdbx_strand_id
1 'polypeptide(L)'
;MKIIFVIGFVITAITACNNKPKEIENSVTSSDSIKKEEHHKKHWNYDGETGPEHWSEIDQNDCGGNAQSPVDIVETEKDKTLKPIEFHYNQKTKIHDVINNGHSIQFDFEPGDYVVINGNQYDLKQFHFHEPAEHTIKGVRYPLVIHMVHKSKEGKFAVLAIMAQENKKSNETFEFLDKYLPSKVNDTVKVDNDFNISKVLPQNKTYYNYTGSLTTPPCTEGVEWFIFKNQIDVSVKMIQDLKKIMPLNNFRNIQELNGRKIKESI
;
A
#
# COMPACT_ATOMS: atom_id res chain seq x y z
N MET A 1 -62.87 -16.58 0.68
CA MET A 1 -63.90 -15.57 0.34
C MET A 1 -63.27 -14.65 -0.70
N LYS A 2 -63.74 -14.79 -1.94
CA LYS A 2 -63.28 -14.05 -3.14
C LYS A 2 -63.83 -12.64 -3.10
N ILE A 3 -63.05 -11.63 -3.43
CA ILE A 3 -63.57 -10.41 -4.03
C ILE A 3 -62.56 -9.95 -5.09
N ILE A 4 -63.02 -10.00 -6.31
CA ILE A 4 -62.47 -9.46 -7.55
C ILE A 4 -63.08 -8.06 -7.70
N PHE A 5 -62.31 -7.03 -8.07
CA PHE A 5 -62.85 -5.87 -8.78
C PHE A 5 -61.97 -5.52 -9.97
N VAL A 6 -62.71 -5.28 -11.03
CA VAL A 6 -62.35 -5.19 -12.44
C VAL A 6 -62.56 -3.73 -12.91
N ILE A 7 -61.73 -3.30 -13.85
CA ILE A 7 -61.96 -2.39 -14.97
C ILE A 7 -62.00 -0.86 -14.74
N GLY A 8 -61.28 -0.19 -15.66
CA GLY A 8 -61.44 1.19 -16.04
C GLY A 8 -60.42 1.66 -17.10
N PHE A 9 -60.68 1.24 -18.34
CA PHE A 9 -59.99 1.74 -19.55
C PHE A 9 -60.70 3.02 -20.01
N VAL A 10 -60.01 4.12 -20.20
CA VAL A 10 -60.50 5.28 -20.98
C VAL A 10 -59.46 5.70 -21.99
N ILE A 11 -59.76 5.45 -23.24
CA ILE A 11 -59.11 5.94 -24.43
C ILE A 11 -59.80 7.25 -24.82
N THR A 12 -59.07 8.30 -25.07
CA THR A 12 -59.53 9.43 -25.90
C THR A 12 -58.46 9.85 -26.87
N ALA A 13 -58.73 9.61 -28.12
CA ALA A 13 -58.01 10.12 -29.28
C ALA A 13 -58.60 11.45 -29.76
N ILE A 14 -57.97 12.05 -30.73
CA ILE A 14 -58.34 13.16 -31.63
C ILE A 14 -57.52 14.43 -31.35
N THR A 15 -56.88 15.16 -32.25
CA THR A 15 -56.85 15.27 -33.72
C THR A 15 -55.61 16.05 -34.15
N ALA A 16 -55.13 15.75 -35.34
CA ALA A 16 -54.10 16.48 -36.06
C ALA A 16 -54.58 17.85 -36.58
N CYS A 17 -53.71 18.84 -36.58
CA CYS A 17 -53.75 19.95 -37.55
C CYS A 17 -52.34 20.30 -37.98
N ASN A 18 -52.18 20.22 -39.27
CA ASN A 18 -51.01 20.49 -40.10
C ASN A 18 -50.96 22.00 -40.44
N ASN A 19 -49.80 22.63 -40.29
CA ASN A 19 -49.46 23.83 -41.09
C ASN A 19 -47.94 24.10 -41.00
N LYS A 20 -47.27 23.99 -42.15
CA LYS A 20 -45.98 24.62 -42.49
C LYS A 20 -46.25 25.80 -43.46
N PRO A 21 -45.28 26.65 -43.83
CA PRO A 21 -43.99 27.06 -43.23
C PRO A 21 -43.83 28.60 -43.16
N LYS A 22 -42.80 29.08 -42.44
CA LYS A 22 -42.11 30.34 -42.81
C LYS A 22 -40.65 30.28 -42.35
N GLU A 23 -39.76 30.35 -43.31
CA GLU A 23 -38.34 30.69 -43.16
C GLU A 23 -38.20 32.13 -42.61
N ILE A 24 -37.30 32.30 -41.65
CA ILE A 24 -36.54 33.56 -41.44
C ILE A 24 -35.15 33.17 -40.96
N GLU A 25 -34.17 33.75 -41.61
CA GLU A 25 -32.74 33.62 -41.46
C GLU A 25 -32.15 34.10 -40.15
N ASN A 26 -31.01 33.46 -39.82
CA ASN A 26 -29.83 33.99 -39.17
C ASN A 26 -29.90 34.72 -37.84
N SER A 27 -29.45 34.04 -36.80
CA SER A 27 -28.44 34.64 -35.90
C SER A 27 -27.50 33.54 -35.35
N VAL A 28 -26.23 33.68 -35.71
CA VAL A 28 -25.10 32.92 -35.17
C VAL A 28 -24.99 33.26 -33.69
N THR A 29 -25.30 32.29 -32.82
CA THR A 29 -24.84 32.29 -31.44
C THR A 29 -23.93 31.08 -31.25
N SER A 30 -22.67 31.37 -31.06
CA SER A 30 -21.62 30.44 -30.67
C SER A 30 -22.08 29.71 -29.40
N SER A 31 -22.46 28.45 -29.52
CA SER A 31 -22.55 27.55 -28.40
C SER A 31 -21.14 27.14 -28.03
N ASP A 32 -20.55 27.79 -27.04
CA ASP A 32 -19.43 27.28 -26.28
C ASP A 32 -19.85 25.93 -25.73
N SER A 33 -19.45 24.87 -26.42
CA SER A 33 -19.46 23.53 -25.88
C SER A 33 -18.39 23.47 -24.80
N ILE A 34 -18.81 23.69 -23.56
CA ILE A 34 -18.01 23.32 -22.38
C ILE A 34 -17.77 21.82 -22.51
N LYS A 35 -16.63 21.45 -23.05
CA LYS A 35 -16.08 20.11 -22.87
C LYS A 35 -15.90 19.93 -21.37
N LYS A 36 -16.76 19.14 -20.72
CA LYS A 36 -16.44 18.52 -19.46
C LYS A 36 -15.17 17.72 -19.71
N GLU A 37 -14.04 18.24 -19.27
CA GLU A 37 -12.85 17.44 -19.08
C GLU A 37 -13.22 16.38 -18.06
N GLU A 38 -13.40 15.14 -18.51
CA GLU A 38 -13.37 14.00 -17.62
C GLU A 38 -11.96 13.99 -17.02
N HIS A 39 -11.85 14.42 -15.77
CA HIS A 39 -10.66 14.20 -14.97
C HIS A 39 -10.47 12.68 -14.83
N HIS A 40 -9.74 12.09 -15.78
CA HIS A 40 -9.17 10.80 -15.56
C HIS A 40 -8.26 10.92 -14.34
N LYS A 41 -8.62 10.25 -13.22
CA LYS A 41 -7.76 10.15 -12.05
C LYS A 41 -6.40 9.64 -12.54
N LYS A 42 -5.37 10.49 -12.51
CA LYS A 42 -4.00 10.09 -12.84
C LYS A 42 -3.62 8.98 -11.88
N HIS A 43 -3.38 7.79 -12.41
CA HIS A 43 -2.87 6.68 -11.62
C HIS A 43 -1.40 6.96 -11.28
N TRP A 44 -1.04 6.83 -10.00
CA TRP A 44 0.32 7.09 -9.56
C TRP A 44 1.29 5.98 -9.99
N ASN A 45 2.56 6.31 -10.14
CA ASN A 45 3.64 5.40 -10.51
C ASN A 45 4.91 5.77 -9.73
N TYR A 46 6.02 5.07 -9.96
CA TYR A 46 7.32 5.39 -9.36
C TYR A 46 8.23 6.23 -10.26
N ASP A 47 7.81 6.58 -11.45
CA ASP A 47 8.57 7.39 -12.41
C ASP A 47 7.70 8.41 -13.16
N GLY A 48 8.38 9.33 -13.87
CA GLY A 48 7.74 10.31 -14.74
C GLY A 48 6.78 11.26 -14.03
N GLU A 49 5.80 11.78 -14.77
CA GLU A 49 4.84 12.80 -14.31
C GLU A 49 3.87 12.33 -13.21
N THR A 50 3.86 11.05 -12.89
CA THR A 50 3.04 10.46 -11.82
C THR A 50 3.91 9.80 -10.74
N GLY A 51 5.21 10.08 -10.77
CA GLY A 51 6.20 9.58 -9.81
C GLY A 51 6.11 10.27 -8.44
N PRO A 52 6.93 9.82 -7.47
CA PRO A 52 6.88 10.25 -6.06
C PRO A 52 7.01 11.76 -5.85
N GLU A 53 7.68 12.47 -6.74
CA GLU A 53 7.85 13.93 -6.68
C GLU A 53 6.54 14.68 -6.96
N HIS A 54 5.59 14.04 -7.66
CA HIS A 54 4.30 14.59 -8.06
C HIS A 54 3.11 14.04 -7.26
N TRP A 55 3.33 13.12 -6.32
CA TRP A 55 2.22 12.49 -5.59
C TRP A 55 1.39 13.48 -4.78
N SER A 56 1.98 14.58 -4.29
CA SER A 56 1.23 15.63 -3.59
C SER A 56 0.26 16.40 -4.50
N GLU A 57 0.41 16.28 -5.82
CA GLU A 57 -0.45 16.93 -6.82
C GLU A 57 -1.66 16.05 -7.21
N ILE A 58 -1.69 14.79 -6.76
CA ILE A 58 -2.79 13.85 -7.03
C ILE A 58 -3.95 14.15 -6.08
N ASP A 59 -5.16 14.23 -6.60
CA ASP A 59 -6.37 14.51 -5.81
C ASP A 59 -6.61 13.48 -4.70
N GLN A 60 -7.12 13.94 -3.56
CA GLN A 60 -7.56 13.13 -2.44
C GLN A 60 -6.46 12.27 -1.80
N ASN A 61 -5.28 12.84 -1.55
CA ASN A 61 -4.21 12.20 -0.81
C ASN A 61 -3.57 13.14 0.23
N ASP A 62 -2.76 12.57 1.11
CA ASP A 62 -2.04 13.26 2.17
C ASP A 62 -0.53 13.39 1.85
N CYS A 63 -0.09 13.12 0.60
CA CYS A 63 1.33 13.01 0.25
C CYS A 63 2.15 14.30 0.42
N GLY A 64 1.49 15.44 0.53
CA GLY A 64 2.09 16.74 0.89
C GLY A 64 2.05 17.06 2.39
N GLY A 65 1.71 16.11 3.25
CA GLY A 65 1.59 16.31 4.70
C GLY A 65 2.93 16.50 5.42
N ASN A 66 2.86 16.79 6.70
CA ASN A 66 4.05 17.11 7.51
C ASN A 66 4.63 15.92 8.27
N ALA A 67 3.93 14.79 8.33
CA ALA A 67 4.38 13.58 9.01
C ALA A 67 4.60 12.41 8.03
N GLN A 68 5.24 12.70 6.91
CA GLN A 68 5.40 11.75 5.82
C GLN A 68 6.53 10.74 6.05
N SER A 69 6.45 9.59 5.37
CA SER A 69 7.43 8.50 5.31
C SER A 69 7.82 8.22 3.85
N PRO A 70 9.02 7.61 3.59
CA PRO A 70 10.03 7.16 4.55
C PRO A 70 10.90 8.31 5.08
N VAL A 71 11.75 8.03 6.07
CA VAL A 71 12.72 9.01 6.62
C VAL A 71 14.14 8.40 6.66
N ASP A 72 15.17 9.27 6.76
CA ASP A 72 16.52 8.85 7.11
C ASP A 72 16.67 8.80 8.64
N ILE A 73 17.10 7.67 9.18
CA ILE A 73 17.33 7.45 10.61
C ILE A 73 18.76 7.86 10.94
N VAL A 74 18.98 9.14 11.26
CA VAL A 74 20.30 9.70 11.59
C VAL A 74 20.47 9.86 13.08
N GLU A 75 19.58 10.64 13.70
CA GLU A 75 19.61 10.94 15.13
C GLU A 75 18.46 10.20 15.83
N THR A 76 18.79 9.53 16.93
CA THR A 76 17.81 8.74 17.70
C THR A 76 17.91 9.04 19.20
N GLU A 77 16.77 9.00 19.87
CA GLU A 77 16.67 9.12 21.32
C GLU A 77 16.43 7.72 21.93
N LYS A 78 17.36 7.25 22.77
CA LYS A 78 17.15 6.00 23.52
C LYS A 78 15.98 6.16 24.47
N ASP A 79 14.97 5.33 24.28
CA ASP A 79 13.74 5.38 25.07
C ASP A 79 13.52 4.04 25.81
N LYS A 80 13.76 4.03 27.14
CA LYS A 80 13.55 2.86 27.99
C LYS A 80 12.08 2.51 28.20
N THR A 81 11.16 3.37 27.76
CA THR A 81 9.72 3.12 27.86
C THR A 81 9.19 2.31 26.68
N LEU A 82 9.97 2.23 25.58
CA LEU A 82 9.64 1.38 24.47
C LEU A 82 9.69 -0.11 24.90
N LYS A 83 8.54 -0.76 24.79
CA LYS A 83 8.41 -2.18 25.15
C LYS A 83 8.72 -3.06 23.95
N PRO A 84 9.20 -4.29 24.18
CA PRO A 84 9.25 -5.29 23.11
C PRO A 84 7.89 -5.45 22.44
N ILE A 85 7.89 -5.63 21.11
CA ILE A 85 6.69 -6.02 20.37
C ILE A 85 6.38 -7.48 20.73
N GLU A 86 5.15 -7.76 21.13
CA GLU A 86 4.68 -9.11 21.41
C GLU A 86 4.14 -9.73 20.13
N PHE A 87 4.79 -10.80 19.65
CA PHE A 87 4.42 -11.50 18.43
C PHE A 87 3.54 -12.69 18.72
N HIS A 88 2.35 -12.70 18.14
CA HIS A 88 1.39 -13.81 18.18
C HIS A 88 1.24 -14.37 16.77
N TYR A 89 2.33 -14.90 16.23
CA TYR A 89 2.38 -15.49 14.89
C TYR A 89 2.34 -17.02 14.98
N ASN A 90 1.48 -17.60 14.17
CA ASN A 90 1.40 -19.06 14.05
C ASN A 90 2.62 -19.60 13.32
N GLN A 91 3.03 -20.82 13.67
CA GLN A 91 4.06 -21.53 12.90
C GLN A 91 3.53 -21.98 11.53
N LYS A 92 2.22 -21.94 11.34
CA LYS A 92 1.49 -22.34 10.15
C LYS A 92 0.61 -21.22 9.65
N THR A 93 1.20 -20.04 9.49
CA THR A 93 0.54 -18.89 8.85
C THR A 93 0.06 -19.29 7.46
N LYS A 94 -1.15 -18.89 7.11
CA LYS A 94 -1.71 -19.10 5.77
C LYS A 94 -1.53 -17.85 4.94
N ILE A 95 -0.84 -18.00 3.81
CA ILE A 95 -0.80 -16.98 2.77
C ILE A 95 -2.06 -17.17 1.92
N HIS A 96 -2.91 -16.15 1.90
CA HIS A 96 -4.13 -16.18 1.08
C HIS A 96 -3.79 -16.04 -0.40
N ASP A 97 -3.01 -15.00 -0.74
CA ASP A 97 -2.60 -14.68 -2.10
C ASP A 97 -1.21 -14.07 -2.14
N VAL A 98 -0.52 -14.25 -3.28
CA VAL A 98 0.64 -13.47 -3.68
C VAL A 98 0.29 -12.72 -4.94
N ILE A 99 0.36 -11.40 -4.90
CA ILE A 99 -0.15 -10.51 -5.95
C ILE A 99 0.99 -9.62 -6.46
N ASN A 100 1.17 -9.55 -7.77
CA ASN A 100 1.90 -8.46 -8.38
C ASN A 100 0.91 -7.33 -8.69
N ASN A 101 0.82 -6.33 -7.81
CA ASN A 101 -0.15 -5.25 -7.94
C ASN A 101 0.31 -4.11 -8.86
N GLY A 102 1.43 -4.30 -9.58
CA GLY A 102 2.04 -3.30 -10.46
C GLY A 102 2.94 -2.29 -9.73
N HIS A 103 2.96 -2.32 -8.40
CA HIS A 103 3.78 -1.44 -7.56
C HIS A 103 4.76 -2.21 -6.69
N SER A 104 4.38 -3.41 -6.28
CA SER A 104 5.17 -4.34 -5.48
C SER A 104 4.64 -5.76 -5.62
N ILE A 105 5.41 -6.72 -5.10
CA ILE A 105 4.93 -8.08 -4.82
C ILE A 105 4.41 -8.10 -3.39
N GLN A 106 3.13 -8.39 -3.23
CA GLN A 106 2.41 -8.39 -1.97
C GLN A 106 1.94 -9.80 -1.62
N PHE A 107 2.14 -10.18 -0.37
CA PHE A 107 1.68 -11.43 0.23
C PHE A 107 0.56 -11.11 1.22
N ASP A 108 -0.66 -11.50 0.92
CA ASP A 108 -1.82 -11.34 1.79
C ASP A 108 -1.99 -12.56 2.70
N PHE A 109 -2.38 -12.33 3.95
CA PHE A 109 -2.49 -13.37 4.96
C PHE A 109 -3.93 -13.60 5.40
N GLU A 110 -4.24 -14.87 5.69
CA GLU A 110 -5.45 -15.23 6.39
C GLU A 110 -5.43 -14.65 7.82
N PRO A 111 -6.60 -14.32 8.39
CA PRO A 111 -6.68 -13.85 9.77
C PRO A 111 -6.15 -14.86 10.79
N GLY A 112 -5.49 -14.38 11.85
CA GLY A 112 -5.03 -15.20 12.97
C GLY A 112 -3.67 -14.81 13.51
N ASP A 113 -2.85 -14.13 12.71
CA ASP A 113 -1.54 -13.61 13.10
C ASP A 113 -1.64 -12.13 13.46
N TYR A 114 -1.05 -11.74 14.58
CA TYR A 114 -1.09 -10.35 15.07
C TYR A 114 0.11 -10.02 15.94
N VAL A 115 0.29 -8.74 16.19
CA VAL A 115 1.22 -8.22 17.20
C VAL A 115 0.47 -7.42 18.26
N VAL A 116 1.02 -7.39 19.48
CA VAL A 116 0.56 -6.48 20.54
C VAL A 116 1.63 -5.42 20.78
N ILE A 117 1.24 -4.17 20.65
CA ILE A 117 2.09 -2.99 20.80
C ILE A 117 1.45 -2.08 21.86
N ASN A 118 2.13 -1.85 22.96
CA ASN A 118 1.62 -1.04 24.09
C ASN A 118 0.20 -1.47 24.53
N GLY A 119 -0.07 -2.78 24.53
CA GLY A 119 -1.37 -3.36 24.94
C GLY A 119 -2.46 -3.32 23.86
N ASN A 120 -2.19 -2.79 22.67
CA ASN A 120 -3.13 -2.77 21.55
C ASN A 120 -2.79 -3.85 20.52
N GLN A 121 -3.79 -4.59 20.08
CA GLN A 121 -3.64 -5.61 19.04
C GLN A 121 -3.71 -4.98 17.65
N TYR A 122 -2.77 -5.41 16.80
CA TYR A 122 -2.72 -5.10 15.37
C TYR A 122 -2.62 -6.39 14.58
N ASP A 123 -3.64 -6.71 13.80
CA ASP A 123 -3.68 -7.91 12.98
C ASP A 123 -2.77 -7.78 11.77
N LEU A 124 -2.00 -8.81 11.47
CA LEU A 124 -1.23 -8.89 10.23
C LEU A 124 -2.19 -8.93 9.03
N LYS A 125 -1.97 -8.07 8.06
CA LYS A 125 -2.75 -8.01 6.82
C LYS A 125 -1.97 -8.51 5.63
N GLN A 126 -0.77 -7.97 5.43
CA GLN A 126 0.08 -8.32 4.30
C GLN A 126 1.54 -7.97 4.61
N PHE A 127 2.45 -8.48 3.82
CA PHE A 127 3.75 -7.89 3.63
C PHE A 127 4.07 -7.67 2.15
N HIS A 128 4.95 -6.71 1.87
CA HIS A 128 5.40 -6.41 0.53
C HIS A 128 6.85 -5.94 0.52
N PHE A 129 7.43 -5.82 -0.67
CA PHE A 129 8.83 -5.51 -0.86
C PHE A 129 9.04 -4.15 -1.52
N HIS A 130 10.14 -3.47 -1.13
CA HIS A 130 10.71 -2.37 -1.90
C HIS A 130 12.18 -2.65 -2.21
N GLU A 131 12.56 -2.49 -3.48
CA GLU A 131 13.90 -2.68 -3.99
C GLU A 131 14.34 -1.41 -4.77
N PRO A 132 15.34 -0.70 -4.24
CA PRO A 132 15.95 -0.81 -2.91
C PRO A 132 15.02 -0.36 -1.77
N ALA A 133 15.50 -0.50 -0.52
CA ALA A 133 14.76 -0.13 0.68
C ALA A 133 14.34 1.35 0.69
N GLU A 134 13.20 1.65 1.29
CA GLU A 134 12.67 3.02 1.34
C GLU A 134 13.33 3.88 2.43
N HIS A 135 13.34 3.41 3.69
CA HIS A 135 14.07 4.09 4.76
C HIS A 135 15.58 3.93 4.56
N THR A 136 16.32 4.93 5.02
CA THR A 136 17.78 4.86 5.15
C THR A 136 18.20 4.91 6.61
N ILE A 137 19.35 4.36 6.92
CA ILE A 137 19.96 4.45 8.25
C ILE A 137 21.31 5.14 8.09
N LYS A 138 21.43 6.37 8.61
CA LYS A 138 22.60 7.24 8.46
C LYS A 138 23.04 7.38 6.99
N GLY A 139 22.07 7.62 6.12
CA GLY A 139 22.27 7.76 4.68
C GLY A 139 22.50 6.44 3.93
N VAL A 140 22.59 5.30 4.61
CA VAL A 140 22.80 3.99 3.97
C VAL A 140 21.45 3.40 3.55
N ARG A 141 21.31 3.12 2.26
CA ARG A 141 20.14 2.44 1.69
C ARG A 141 20.45 0.96 1.51
N TYR A 142 19.62 0.11 2.10
CA TYR A 142 19.74 -1.34 1.96
C TYR A 142 19.19 -1.83 0.62
N PRO A 143 19.66 -3.00 0.12
CA PRO A 143 19.20 -3.54 -1.17
C PRO A 143 17.71 -3.86 -1.21
N LEU A 144 17.12 -4.22 -0.07
CA LEU A 144 15.71 -4.62 0.01
C LEU A 144 15.14 -4.27 1.38
N VAL A 145 13.85 -3.98 1.45
CA VAL A 145 13.08 -3.93 2.69
C VAL A 145 11.80 -4.73 2.55
N ILE A 146 11.38 -5.35 3.64
CA ILE A 146 10.07 -5.96 3.79
C ILE A 146 9.26 -5.07 4.73
N HIS A 147 8.11 -4.62 4.28
CA HIS A 147 7.12 -3.95 5.12
C HIS A 147 6.03 -4.94 5.52
N MET A 148 5.94 -5.29 6.79
CA MET A 148 4.86 -6.09 7.35
C MET A 148 3.79 -5.15 7.88
N VAL A 149 2.65 -5.10 7.21
CA VAL A 149 1.56 -4.17 7.50
C VAL A 149 0.56 -4.82 8.43
N HIS A 150 0.35 -4.17 9.57
CA HIS A 150 -0.63 -4.57 10.58
C HIS A 150 -1.67 -3.48 10.76
N LYS A 151 -2.89 -3.87 11.14
CA LYS A 151 -4.00 -2.93 11.32
C LYS A 151 -4.81 -3.29 12.58
N SER A 152 -5.08 -2.28 13.42
CA SER A 152 -5.95 -2.44 14.58
C SER A 152 -7.43 -2.46 14.19
N LYS A 153 -8.29 -2.84 15.13
CA LYS A 153 -9.76 -2.80 14.94
C LYS A 153 -10.29 -1.38 14.72
N GLU A 154 -9.60 -0.38 15.27
CA GLU A 154 -9.91 1.05 15.10
C GLU A 154 -9.38 1.62 13.77
N GLY A 155 -8.72 0.79 12.95
CA GLY A 155 -8.20 1.19 11.64
C GLY A 155 -6.80 1.80 11.66
N LYS A 156 -6.11 1.86 12.82
CA LYS A 156 -4.73 2.36 12.92
C LYS A 156 -3.75 1.37 12.31
N PHE A 157 -2.72 1.89 11.66
CA PHE A 157 -1.65 1.09 11.07
C PHE A 157 -0.41 1.03 11.95
N ALA A 158 0.20 -0.15 12.02
CA ALA A 158 1.56 -0.36 12.50
C ALA A 158 2.34 -1.13 11.43
N VAL A 159 3.47 -0.61 11.01
CA VAL A 159 4.32 -1.23 9.98
C VAL A 159 5.66 -1.60 10.56
N LEU A 160 6.03 -2.87 10.41
CA LEU A 160 7.35 -3.38 10.76
C LEU A 160 8.20 -3.39 9.51
N ALA A 161 9.30 -2.64 9.49
CA ALA A 161 10.25 -2.60 8.40
C ALA A 161 11.48 -3.46 8.72
N ILE A 162 11.77 -4.43 7.87
CA ILE A 162 12.87 -5.36 7.99
C ILE A 162 13.82 -5.15 6.83
N MET A 163 14.97 -4.53 7.10
CA MET A 163 16.00 -4.33 6.10
C MET A 163 16.66 -5.67 5.75
N ALA A 164 16.96 -5.88 4.49
CA ALA A 164 17.70 -7.04 4.03
C ALA A 164 19.05 -6.64 3.44
N GLN A 165 20.05 -7.46 3.70
CA GLN A 165 21.36 -7.39 3.06
C GLN A 165 21.57 -8.56 2.11
N GLU A 166 22.40 -8.35 1.10
CA GLU A 166 22.76 -9.43 0.17
C GLU A 166 23.65 -10.47 0.84
N ASN A 167 23.31 -11.74 0.61
CA ASN A 167 24.15 -12.87 0.98
C ASN A 167 24.15 -13.92 -0.15
N LYS A 168 25.09 -14.87 -0.08
CA LYS A 168 25.18 -16.00 -1.04
C LYS A 168 23.95 -16.90 -0.99
N LYS A 169 23.31 -16.99 0.17
CA LYS A 169 22.10 -17.80 0.38
C LYS A 169 21.08 -17.00 1.18
N SER A 170 19.83 -17.09 0.75
CA SER A 170 18.70 -16.72 1.61
C SER A 170 18.55 -17.74 2.74
N ASN A 171 17.85 -17.36 3.81
CA ASN A 171 17.27 -18.36 4.68
C ASN A 171 16.19 -19.16 3.91
N GLU A 172 15.82 -20.33 4.41
CA GLU A 172 14.83 -21.22 3.80
C GLU A 172 13.47 -20.56 3.53
N THR A 173 13.14 -19.54 4.31
CA THR A 173 11.91 -18.79 4.21
C THR A 173 11.83 -18.01 2.89
N PHE A 174 12.91 -17.34 2.50
CA PHE A 174 12.96 -16.60 1.24
C PHE A 174 13.07 -17.52 0.03
N GLU A 175 13.71 -18.67 0.16
CA GLU A 175 13.69 -19.71 -0.88
C GLU A 175 12.29 -20.29 -1.08
N PHE A 176 11.46 -20.33 -0.02
CA PHE A 176 10.06 -20.71 -0.12
C PHE A 176 9.25 -19.62 -0.86
N LEU A 177 9.40 -18.36 -0.48
CA LEU A 177 8.65 -17.22 -1.07
C LEU A 177 8.98 -17.04 -2.55
N ASP A 178 10.25 -17.23 -2.95
CA ASP A 178 10.72 -17.11 -4.35
C ASP A 178 9.93 -18.03 -5.30
N LYS A 179 9.42 -19.16 -4.81
CA LYS A 179 8.63 -20.11 -5.62
C LYS A 179 7.24 -19.61 -6.00
N TYR A 180 6.72 -18.61 -5.29
CA TYR A 180 5.37 -18.11 -5.44
C TYR A 180 5.32 -16.69 -6.01
N LEU A 181 6.43 -16.18 -6.55
CA LEU A 181 6.45 -14.85 -7.13
C LEU A 181 5.62 -14.80 -8.42
N PRO A 182 4.61 -13.93 -8.54
CA PRO A 182 3.85 -13.72 -9.76
C PRO A 182 4.73 -13.15 -10.87
N SER A 183 4.59 -13.64 -12.09
CA SER A 183 5.48 -13.28 -13.20
C SER A 183 5.10 -11.99 -13.92
N LYS A 184 3.85 -11.56 -13.82
CA LYS A 184 3.31 -10.38 -14.52
C LYS A 184 2.48 -9.52 -13.60
N VAL A 185 2.36 -8.24 -13.93
CA VAL A 185 1.45 -7.30 -13.28
C VAL A 185 0.02 -7.83 -13.36
N ASN A 186 -0.71 -7.74 -12.24
CA ASN A 186 -2.05 -8.26 -12.00
C ASN A 186 -2.17 -9.80 -11.93
N ASP A 187 -1.07 -10.53 -12.01
CA ASP A 187 -1.09 -11.96 -11.69
C ASP A 187 -1.25 -12.16 -10.19
N THR A 188 -1.98 -13.23 -9.85
CA THR A 188 -2.18 -13.71 -8.49
C THR A 188 -1.82 -15.19 -8.42
N VAL A 189 -1.02 -15.55 -7.42
CA VAL A 189 -0.62 -16.94 -7.15
C VAL A 189 -1.20 -17.38 -5.82
N LYS A 190 -1.84 -18.55 -5.80
CA LYS A 190 -2.31 -19.20 -4.56
C LYS A 190 -1.18 -19.99 -3.91
N VAL A 191 -1.15 -19.98 -2.58
CA VAL A 191 -0.16 -20.72 -1.79
C VAL A 191 -0.88 -21.73 -0.90
N ASP A 192 -0.74 -23.01 -1.24
CA ASP A 192 -1.40 -24.08 -0.51
C ASP A 192 -0.60 -24.60 0.70
N ASN A 193 0.63 -24.11 0.87
CA ASN A 193 1.54 -24.57 1.92
C ASN A 193 1.53 -23.65 3.14
N ASP A 194 1.75 -24.24 4.30
CA ASP A 194 1.97 -23.51 5.54
C ASP A 194 3.28 -22.72 5.48
N PHE A 195 3.26 -21.55 6.05
CA PHE A 195 4.39 -20.61 6.10
C PHE A 195 4.65 -20.19 7.55
N ASN A 196 5.91 -20.21 7.98
CA ASN A 196 6.25 -19.69 9.29
C ASN A 196 6.72 -18.24 9.18
N ILE A 197 5.77 -17.30 9.37
CA ILE A 197 6.03 -15.86 9.26
C ILE A 197 7.08 -15.35 10.25
N SER A 198 7.23 -16.00 11.42
CA SER A 198 8.25 -15.60 12.42
C SER A 198 9.68 -15.73 11.90
N LYS A 199 9.91 -16.55 10.88
CA LYS A 199 11.24 -16.72 10.27
C LYS A 199 11.66 -15.56 9.36
N VAL A 200 10.73 -14.66 9.03
CA VAL A 200 11.04 -13.39 8.32
C VAL A 200 11.68 -12.39 9.25
N LEU A 201 11.46 -12.51 10.56
CA LEU A 201 11.94 -11.56 11.55
C LEU A 201 13.43 -11.74 11.85
N PRO A 202 14.19 -10.65 12.12
CA PRO A 202 15.55 -10.77 12.62
C PRO A 202 15.55 -11.40 14.03
N GLN A 203 16.68 -12.01 14.41
CA GLN A 203 16.81 -12.61 15.75
C GLN A 203 16.70 -11.55 16.87
N ASN A 204 17.47 -10.48 16.73
CA ASN A 204 17.35 -9.33 17.63
C ASN A 204 16.26 -8.40 17.12
N LYS A 205 15.25 -8.16 17.94
CA LYS A 205 14.04 -7.41 17.61
C LYS A 205 14.06 -5.97 18.17
N THR A 206 15.23 -5.43 18.47
CA THR A 206 15.36 -3.99 18.80
C THR A 206 15.06 -3.15 17.55
N TYR A 207 14.45 -2.00 17.75
CA TYR A 207 13.91 -1.20 16.65
C TYR A 207 14.05 0.31 16.87
N TYR A 208 13.94 1.04 15.80
CA TYR A 208 13.64 2.47 15.76
C TYR A 208 12.14 2.65 15.61
N ASN A 209 11.58 3.64 16.32
CA ASN A 209 10.15 3.94 16.28
C ASN A 209 9.89 5.42 16.02
N TYR A 210 8.93 5.70 15.15
CA TYR A 210 8.41 7.04 14.92
C TYR A 210 7.00 6.95 14.31
N THR A 211 6.23 8.04 14.42
CA THR A 211 4.94 8.16 13.74
C THR A 211 5.15 8.82 12.38
N GLY A 212 4.66 8.19 11.33
CA GLY A 212 4.79 8.63 9.94
C GLY A 212 3.54 8.41 9.11
N SER A 213 3.71 8.04 7.86
CA SER A 213 2.64 7.80 6.90
C SER A 213 2.79 6.48 6.16
N LEU A 214 1.78 6.09 5.38
CA LEU A 214 1.99 5.15 4.26
C LEU A 214 2.98 5.77 3.28
N THR A 215 3.82 4.93 2.65
CA THR A 215 4.84 5.37 1.69
C THR A 215 4.36 5.38 0.25
N THR A 216 3.09 5.06 0.02
CA THR A 216 2.42 5.14 -1.29
C THR A 216 1.13 5.93 -1.17
N PRO A 217 0.63 6.55 -2.23
CA PRO A 217 -0.68 7.19 -2.21
C PRO A 217 -1.78 6.26 -1.67
N PRO A 218 -2.63 6.73 -0.76
CA PRO A 218 -2.89 8.13 -0.42
C PRO A 218 -1.97 8.74 0.66
N CYS A 219 -0.85 8.14 1.05
CA CYS A 219 0.14 8.62 2.00
C CYS A 219 -0.45 8.98 3.38
N THR A 220 -1.49 8.28 3.80
CA THR A 220 -2.22 8.53 5.05
C THR A 220 -1.28 8.58 6.23
N GLU A 221 -1.34 9.66 7.01
CA GLU A 221 -0.53 9.86 8.20
C GLU A 221 -1.07 9.11 9.43
N GLY A 222 -0.28 9.06 10.50
CA GLY A 222 -0.63 8.34 11.74
C GLY A 222 -0.24 6.87 11.73
N VAL A 223 0.67 6.47 10.85
CA VAL A 223 1.24 5.11 10.81
C VAL A 223 2.38 5.01 11.83
N GLU A 224 2.30 4.04 12.72
CA GLU A 224 3.38 3.71 13.65
C GLU A 224 4.41 2.83 12.96
N TRP A 225 5.62 3.35 12.79
CA TRP A 225 6.74 2.66 12.16
C TRP A 225 7.65 2.03 13.20
N PHE A 226 8.02 0.77 12.95
CA PHE A 226 8.99 0.00 13.72
C PHE A 226 10.05 -0.55 12.77
N ILE A 227 11.19 0.11 12.67
CA ILE A 227 12.28 -0.28 11.78
C ILE A 227 13.28 -1.10 12.59
N PHE A 228 13.40 -2.39 12.31
CA PHE A 228 14.34 -3.25 13.01
C PHE A 228 15.78 -2.82 12.75
N LYS A 229 16.58 -2.80 13.82
CA LYS A 229 18.00 -2.41 13.75
C LYS A 229 18.85 -3.46 13.05
N ASN A 230 18.45 -4.72 13.16
CA ASN A 230 19.18 -5.84 12.57
C ASN A 230 18.56 -6.24 11.24
N GLN A 231 19.43 -6.44 10.27
CA GLN A 231 19.08 -6.90 8.93
C GLN A 231 18.88 -8.41 8.92
N ILE A 232 18.24 -8.88 7.86
CA ILE A 232 18.17 -10.29 7.50
C ILE A 232 18.97 -10.55 6.22
N ASP A 233 19.37 -11.78 6.01
CA ASP A 233 20.09 -12.20 4.81
C ASP A 233 19.11 -12.66 3.72
N VAL A 234 19.25 -12.09 2.52
CA VAL A 234 18.50 -12.47 1.32
C VAL A 234 19.48 -12.74 0.18
N SER A 235 19.23 -13.78 -0.61
CA SER A 235 20.13 -14.12 -1.73
C SER A 235 20.07 -13.04 -2.81
N VAL A 236 21.22 -12.82 -3.47
CA VAL A 236 21.32 -11.99 -4.66
C VAL A 236 20.30 -12.41 -5.70
N LYS A 237 20.07 -13.74 -5.86
CA LYS A 237 19.05 -14.28 -6.78
C LYS A 237 17.65 -13.74 -6.48
N MET A 238 17.20 -13.82 -5.21
CA MET A 238 15.88 -13.34 -4.80
C MET A 238 15.69 -11.84 -5.08
N ILE A 239 16.70 -11.03 -4.76
CA ILE A 239 16.67 -9.59 -5.05
C ILE A 239 16.58 -9.34 -6.56
N GLN A 240 17.35 -10.07 -7.37
CA GLN A 240 17.30 -9.95 -8.83
C GLN A 240 15.97 -10.42 -9.42
N ASP A 241 15.34 -11.43 -8.85
CA ASP A 241 14.05 -11.92 -9.32
C ASP A 241 12.93 -10.94 -8.98
N LEU A 242 12.92 -10.36 -7.78
CA LEU A 242 12.02 -9.26 -7.41
C LEU A 242 12.20 -8.04 -8.34
N LYS A 243 13.45 -7.65 -8.61
CA LYS A 243 13.77 -6.52 -9.50
C LYS A 243 13.26 -6.67 -10.92
N LYS A 244 13.14 -7.91 -11.43
CA LYS A 244 12.62 -8.18 -12.78
C LYS A 244 11.12 -8.01 -12.91
N ILE A 245 10.37 -8.16 -11.80
CA ILE A 245 8.92 -8.26 -11.79
C ILE A 245 8.23 -7.08 -11.06
N MET A 246 8.98 -6.26 -10.36
CA MET A 246 8.53 -5.01 -9.74
C MET A 246 8.97 -3.80 -10.58
N PRO A 247 8.34 -2.63 -10.41
CA PRO A 247 8.88 -1.39 -10.97
C PRO A 247 10.31 -1.13 -10.49
N LEU A 248 11.15 -0.65 -11.38
CA LEU A 248 12.51 -0.27 -11.02
C LEU A 248 12.47 0.86 -9.98
N ASN A 249 13.23 0.70 -8.88
CA ASN A 249 13.27 1.69 -7.80
C ASN A 249 11.86 1.98 -7.22
N ASN A 250 11.11 0.94 -6.86
CA ASN A 250 9.77 1.08 -6.28
C ASN A 250 9.82 1.63 -4.84
N PHE A 251 10.46 2.79 -4.65
CA PHE A 251 10.57 3.48 -3.38
C PHE A 251 10.23 4.97 -3.50
N ARG A 252 9.71 5.54 -2.44
CA ARG A 252 9.51 6.96 -2.28
C ARG A 252 10.78 7.64 -1.79
N ASN A 253 11.04 8.87 -2.21
CA ASN A 253 12.14 9.69 -1.70
C ASN A 253 12.01 9.93 -0.19
N ILE A 254 13.15 10.12 0.49
CA ILE A 254 13.21 10.47 1.91
C ILE A 254 12.43 11.76 2.16
N GLN A 255 11.64 11.74 3.24
CA GLN A 255 10.81 12.85 3.69
C GLN A 255 11.43 13.51 4.93
N GLU A 256 11.17 14.80 5.08
CA GLU A 256 11.64 15.59 6.21
C GLU A 256 10.98 15.13 7.53
N LEU A 257 11.76 15.11 8.60
CA LEU A 257 11.25 14.79 9.93
C LEU A 257 10.29 15.82 10.49
N ASN A 258 10.41 17.09 10.09
CA ASN A 258 9.54 18.19 10.53
C ASN A 258 9.39 18.24 12.07
N GLY A 259 10.51 18.07 12.79
CA GLY A 259 10.54 18.08 14.25
C GLY A 259 10.09 16.77 14.92
N ARG A 260 9.71 15.74 14.16
CA ARG A 260 9.47 14.41 14.73
C ARG A 260 10.77 13.81 15.26
N LYS A 261 10.65 13.08 16.36
CA LYS A 261 11.79 12.39 16.97
C LYS A 261 11.71 10.91 16.64
N ILE A 262 12.87 10.33 16.35
CA ILE A 262 13.01 8.89 16.19
C ILE A 262 13.50 8.32 17.51
N LYS A 263 12.67 7.47 18.11
CA LYS A 263 13.00 6.75 19.34
C LYS A 263 13.73 5.47 19.03
N GLU A 264 14.57 5.04 19.97
CA GLU A 264 15.37 3.82 19.83
C GLU A 264 15.11 2.90 21.03
N SER A 265 14.67 1.66 20.77
CA SER A 265 14.54 0.62 21.78
C SER A 265 15.92 0.10 22.21
N ILE A 266 16.02 -0.37 23.45
CA ILE A 266 17.27 -0.83 24.09
C ILE A 266 17.29 -2.35 24.17
#